data_bab4e23f1e34b47b6a47da354da97bbf
#
_entry.id   bab4e23f1e34b47b6a47da354da97bbf
#
_cell.length_a   1.000
_cell.length_b   1.000
_cell.length_c   1.000
_cell.angle_alpha   90.00
_cell.angle_beta   90.00
_cell.angle_gamma   90.00
#
_symmetry.space_group_name_H-M   'P 1'
#
loop_
_entity.id
_entity.type
_entity.pdbx_description
1 polymer ?
#
loop_
_entity_poly.entity_id
_entity_poly.type
_entity_poly.pdbx_seq_one_letter_code
_entity_poly.pdbx_strand_id
1 'polypeptide(L)'
;MSDKKSVDVGSVWWFWFTTNAFAVDKNLRRIMRVLPHDPRCKFCNAPFQGVGGMVVRALFGKQRSALNPNFCNLCEIASREFPGGAEVEMSMLFIDIRGSTALSEKMSPTEFSQVISRFYAAATKVVLEADGLMEKLAGDEVAAFWGAGFAGPNYVERTIHVAQKLLHIMKQQNIPVGIGVHFGIAYFGSIGTAEGLTEISAKGEEVNTAARLASKAGVGEIIVSEQALKKAGMDGSELESRSLELKGISEPVRVRVMRSI
;
A
#
# COMPACT_ATOMS: atom_id res chain seq x y z
N MET A 1 22.46 -17.51 33.37
CA MET A 1 22.28 -16.34 32.47
C MET A 1 22.11 -16.90 31.06
N SER A 2 20.89 -16.96 30.57
CA SER A 2 20.55 -17.53 29.27
C SER A 2 20.88 -16.53 28.18
N ASP A 3 21.80 -16.89 27.29
CA ASP A 3 22.07 -16.17 26.05
C ASP A 3 20.76 -16.10 25.23
N LYS A 4 20.03 -15.00 25.33
CA LYS A 4 19.06 -14.62 24.31
C LYS A 4 19.89 -14.33 23.06
N LYS A 5 20.01 -15.31 22.13
CA LYS A 5 20.43 -15.04 20.77
C LYS A 5 19.64 -13.83 20.29
N SER A 6 20.32 -12.71 20.06
CA SER A 6 19.73 -11.54 19.44
C SER A 6 19.23 -11.98 18.07
N VAL A 7 17.93 -12.12 17.95
CA VAL A 7 17.31 -12.32 16.62
C VAL A 7 17.67 -11.07 15.83
N ASP A 8 18.34 -11.25 14.69
CA ASP A 8 18.62 -10.15 13.77
C ASP A 8 17.26 -9.58 13.32
N VAL A 9 16.96 -8.38 13.81
CA VAL A 9 15.67 -7.70 13.59
C VAL A 9 15.39 -7.50 12.10
N GLY A 10 16.43 -7.25 11.30
CA GLY A 10 16.32 -7.17 9.84
C GLY A 10 15.81 -8.48 9.23
N SER A 11 16.20 -9.62 9.78
CA SER A 11 15.76 -10.92 9.30
C SER A 11 14.25 -11.14 9.50
N VAL A 12 13.65 -10.65 10.60
CA VAL A 12 12.21 -10.78 10.86
C VAL A 12 11.39 -10.07 9.77
N TRP A 13 11.73 -8.83 9.47
CA TRP A 13 11.05 -8.04 8.44
C TRP A 13 11.24 -8.62 7.06
N TRP A 14 12.47 -9.07 6.73
CA TRP A 14 12.78 -9.72 5.47
C TRP A 14 11.93 -10.99 5.30
N PHE A 15 11.94 -11.91 6.28
CA PHE A 15 11.15 -13.14 6.24
C PHE A 15 9.66 -12.87 6.13
N TRP A 16 9.15 -11.89 6.87
CA TRP A 16 7.72 -11.55 6.81
C TRP A 16 7.32 -11.05 5.44
N PHE A 17 8.14 -10.20 4.82
CA PHE A 17 7.82 -9.56 3.55
C PHE A 17 8.05 -10.46 2.33
N THR A 18 9.09 -11.31 2.35
CA THR A 18 9.56 -12.02 1.15
C THR A 18 9.20 -13.50 1.12
N THR A 19 8.96 -14.14 2.27
CA THR A 19 8.74 -15.58 2.36
C THR A 19 7.34 -15.93 2.88
N ASN A 20 7.04 -17.23 2.91
CA ASN A 20 5.82 -17.76 3.54
C ASN A 20 5.96 -17.97 5.07
N ALA A 21 7.08 -17.55 5.67
CA ALA A 21 7.18 -17.50 7.11
C ALA A 21 6.03 -16.66 7.70
N PHE A 22 5.63 -16.95 8.94
CA PHE A 22 4.47 -16.31 9.59
C PHE A 22 3.14 -16.53 8.85
N ALA A 23 2.96 -17.72 8.22
CA ALA A 23 1.75 -18.06 7.46
C ALA A 23 0.47 -17.92 8.30
N VAL A 24 0.53 -18.18 9.61
CA VAL A 24 -0.60 -18.01 10.53
C VAL A 24 -1.05 -16.55 10.58
N ASP A 25 -0.12 -15.61 10.73
CA ASP A 25 -0.45 -14.17 10.78
C ASP A 25 -1.01 -13.67 9.45
N LYS A 26 -0.48 -14.17 8.34
CA LYS A 26 -0.95 -13.83 6.99
C LYS A 26 -2.35 -14.37 6.71
N ASN A 27 -2.63 -15.59 7.13
CA ASN A 27 -3.97 -16.17 7.03
C ASN A 27 -4.95 -15.45 7.96
N LEU A 28 -4.54 -15.12 9.17
CA LEU A 28 -5.33 -14.32 10.10
C LEU A 28 -5.63 -12.93 9.51
N ARG A 29 -4.67 -12.28 8.85
CA ARG A 29 -4.88 -11.03 8.14
C ARG A 29 -5.97 -11.14 7.06
N ARG A 30 -6.00 -12.27 6.32
CA ARG A 30 -7.05 -12.54 5.33
C ARG A 30 -8.43 -12.76 5.97
N ILE A 31 -8.48 -13.49 7.08
CA ILE A 31 -9.71 -13.68 7.87
C ILE A 31 -10.22 -12.34 8.43
N MET A 32 -9.34 -11.55 9.03
CA MET A 32 -9.71 -10.24 9.57
C MET A 32 -10.30 -9.30 8.51
N ARG A 33 -9.85 -9.41 7.26
CA ARG A 33 -10.34 -8.60 6.13
C ARG A 33 -11.81 -8.81 5.83
N VAL A 34 -12.34 -10.04 5.96
CA VAL A 34 -13.74 -10.34 5.63
C VAL A 34 -14.72 -9.99 6.76
N LEU A 35 -14.23 -9.69 7.95
CA LEU A 35 -15.09 -9.23 9.03
C LEU A 35 -15.61 -7.81 8.72
N PRO A 36 -16.88 -7.48 9.07
CA PRO A 36 -17.45 -6.17 8.79
C PRO A 36 -16.83 -5.05 9.61
N HIS A 37 -17.03 -3.83 9.13
CA HIS A 37 -16.72 -2.52 9.72
C HIS A 37 -15.27 -2.03 9.61
N ASP A 38 -15.18 -0.75 9.34
CA ASP A 38 -14.00 0.10 9.42
C ASP A 38 -14.15 1.08 10.60
N PRO A 39 -13.09 1.69 11.13
CA PRO A 39 -11.69 1.58 10.69
C PRO A 39 -11.00 0.27 11.12
N ARG A 40 -9.87 -0.04 10.46
CA ARG A 40 -9.10 -1.28 10.63
C ARG A 40 -7.65 -1.01 10.97
N CYS A 41 -6.99 -2.02 11.53
CA CYS A 41 -5.54 -2.01 11.66
C CYS A 41 -4.87 -2.02 10.27
N LYS A 42 -4.02 -1.03 10.00
CA LYS A 42 -3.26 -0.89 8.75
C LYS A 42 -2.46 -2.17 8.41
N PHE A 43 -1.93 -2.87 9.41
CA PHE A 43 -1.06 -4.03 9.21
C PHE A 43 -1.82 -5.36 9.14
N CYS A 44 -2.65 -5.68 10.15
CA CYS A 44 -3.31 -7.00 10.23
C CYS A 44 -4.78 -7.00 9.79
N ASN A 45 -5.33 -5.88 9.34
CA ASN A 45 -6.72 -5.69 8.89
C ASN A 45 -7.81 -5.94 9.97
N ALA A 46 -7.42 -6.08 11.24
CA ALA A 46 -8.39 -6.25 12.31
C ALA A 46 -9.33 -5.04 12.41
N PRO A 47 -10.66 -5.21 12.34
CA PRO A 47 -11.61 -4.12 12.53
C PRO A 47 -11.62 -3.64 13.98
N PHE A 48 -11.82 -2.34 14.18
CA PHE A 48 -11.83 -1.73 15.53
C PHE A 48 -13.24 -1.51 16.09
N GLN A 49 -14.25 -1.48 15.21
CA GLN A 49 -15.61 -1.11 15.57
C GLN A 49 -16.64 -2.15 15.10
N GLY A 50 -17.88 -1.98 15.52
CA GLY A 50 -19.02 -2.81 15.15
C GLY A 50 -18.88 -4.27 15.58
N VAL A 51 -19.67 -5.14 14.97
CA VAL A 51 -19.69 -6.58 15.29
C VAL A 51 -18.31 -7.21 15.03
N GLY A 52 -17.66 -6.85 13.92
CA GLY A 52 -16.31 -7.35 13.61
C GLY A 52 -15.30 -6.99 14.70
N GLY A 53 -15.31 -5.74 15.17
CA GLY A 53 -14.43 -5.29 16.26
C GLY A 53 -14.71 -5.98 17.59
N MET A 54 -15.98 -6.25 17.92
CA MET A 54 -16.35 -7.00 19.13
C MET A 54 -15.82 -8.44 19.08
N VAL A 55 -16.00 -9.13 17.95
CA VAL A 55 -15.52 -10.51 17.74
C VAL A 55 -14.00 -10.55 17.86
N VAL A 56 -13.30 -9.64 17.21
CA VAL A 56 -11.83 -9.59 17.21
C VAL A 56 -11.27 -9.29 18.60
N ARG A 57 -11.93 -8.41 19.35
CA ARG A 57 -11.55 -8.13 20.74
C ARG A 57 -11.75 -9.35 21.63
N ALA A 58 -12.89 -10.03 21.52
CA ALA A 58 -13.22 -11.17 22.36
C ALA A 58 -12.32 -12.39 22.08
N LEU A 59 -12.04 -12.70 20.80
CA LEU A 59 -11.30 -13.91 20.42
C LEU A 59 -9.78 -13.71 20.37
N PHE A 60 -9.31 -12.50 20.03
CA PHE A 60 -7.89 -12.24 19.76
C PHE A 60 -7.29 -11.13 20.63
N GLY A 61 -8.06 -10.50 21.52
CA GLY A 61 -7.58 -9.40 22.37
C GLY A 61 -7.14 -8.14 21.59
N LYS A 62 -7.48 -8.05 20.28
CA LYS A 62 -7.06 -6.94 19.42
C LYS A 62 -8.05 -5.78 19.56
N GLN A 63 -7.53 -4.62 19.86
CA GLN A 63 -8.28 -3.36 19.90
C GLN A 63 -7.41 -2.24 19.35
N ARG A 64 -8.01 -1.10 19.05
CA ARG A 64 -7.28 0.07 18.56
C ARG A 64 -6.22 0.48 19.58
N SER A 65 -4.98 0.71 19.13
CA SER A 65 -3.91 1.20 20.00
C SER A 65 -4.19 2.64 20.44
N ALA A 66 -3.85 2.95 21.69
CA ALA A 66 -3.92 4.30 22.22
C ALA A 66 -2.77 5.19 21.73
N LEU A 67 -1.61 4.60 21.42
CA LEU A 67 -0.42 5.33 20.96
C LEU A 67 -0.45 5.57 19.46
N ASN A 68 -0.87 4.58 18.68
CA ASN A 68 -0.99 4.72 17.22
C ASN A 68 -2.38 4.25 16.75
N PRO A 69 -3.30 5.17 16.46
CA PRO A 69 -4.68 4.82 16.10
C PRO A 69 -4.82 4.08 14.77
N ASN A 70 -3.76 3.97 13.96
CA ASN A 70 -3.74 3.21 12.72
C ASN A 70 -3.41 1.73 12.93
N PHE A 71 -2.96 1.33 14.13
CA PHE A 71 -2.63 -0.04 14.50
C PHE A 71 -3.54 -0.60 15.59
N CYS A 72 -3.65 -1.92 15.66
CA CYS A 72 -4.14 -2.55 16.87
C CYS A 72 -3.00 -2.62 17.91
N ASN A 73 -3.37 -2.78 19.19
CA ASN A 73 -2.46 -2.90 20.30
C ASN A 73 -1.34 -3.94 20.07
N LEU A 74 -1.66 -5.10 19.49
CA LEU A 74 -0.66 -6.15 19.26
C LEU A 74 0.31 -5.79 18.11
N CYS A 75 -0.18 -5.19 17.03
CA CYS A 75 0.71 -4.76 15.93
C CYS A 75 1.58 -3.58 16.36
N GLU A 76 1.08 -2.70 17.21
CA GLU A 76 1.87 -1.59 17.77
C GLU A 76 2.96 -2.12 18.70
N ILE A 77 2.65 -3.07 19.59
CA ILE A 77 3.64 -3.72 20.45
C ILE A 77 4.70 -4.42 19.60
N ALA A 78 4.29 -5.21 18.59
CA ALA A 78 5.23 -5.90 17.69
C ALA A 78 6.13 -4.91 16.94
N SER A 79 5.61 -3.76 16.49
CA SER A 79 6.43 -2.75 15.82
C SER A 79 7.50 -2.14 16.74
N ARG A 80 7.28 -2.11 18.04
CA ARG A 80 8.28 -1.65 19.03
C ARG A 80 9.24 -2.74 19.46
N GLU A 81 8.78 -3.99 19.53
CA GLU A 81 9.65 -5.14 19.86
C GLU A 81 10.64 -5.47 18.73
N PHE A 82 10.26 -5.17 17.48
CA PHE A 82 11.11 -5.36 16.29
C PHE A 82 11.42 -4.02 15.63
N PRO A 83 12.19 -3.12 16.29
CA PRO A 83 12.58 -1.83 15.70
C PRO A 83 13.53 -2.05 14.53
N GLY A 84 13.40 -1.24 13.47
CA GLY A 84 14.21 -1.37 12.27
C GLY A 84 13.47 -2.11 11.15
N GLY A 85 14.19 -2.62 10.17
CA GLY A 85 13.60 -3.24 8.98
C GLY A 85 14.65 -3.89 8.09
N ALA A 86 14.25 -4.21 6.87
CA ALA A 86 15.11 -4.84 5.87
C ALA A 86 14.90 -4.23 4.49
N GLU A 87 15.90 -4.34 3.63
CA GLU A 87 15.75 -4.11 2.20
C GLU A 87 15.02 -5.30 1.57
N VAL A 88 13.92 -5.03 0.89
CA VAL A 88 13.06 -6.05 0.30
C VAL A 88 12.61 -5.64 -1.10
N GLU A 89 12.48 -6.62 -1.98
CA GLU A 89 11.80 -6.43 -3.26
C GLU A 89 10.31 -6.21 -3.03
N MET A 90 9.76 -5.14 -3.59
CA MET A 90 8.33 -4.84 -3.49
C MET A 90 7.76 -4.25 -4.77
N SER A 91 6.47 -4.45 -4.97
CA SER A 91 5.68 -3.71 -5.94
C SER A 91 4.91 -2.62 -5.23
N MET A 92 4.89 -1.45 -5.81
CA MET A 92 4.35 -0.22 -5.25
C MET A 92 3.31 0.37 -6.20
N LEU A 93 2.17 0.75 -5.65
CA LEU A 93 1.11 1.44 -6.36
C LEU A 93 0.82 2.76 -5.63
N PHE A 94 0.80 3.83 -6.40
CA PHE A 94 0.30 5.13 -5.97
C PHE A 94 -0.82 5.55 -6.91
N ILE A 95 -1.90 6.06 -6.36
CA ILE A 95 -3.05 6.61 -7.09
C ILE A 95 -3.39 7.97 -6.52
N ASP A 96 -3.67 8.94 -7.37
CA ASP A 96 -3.87 10.33 -7.01
C ASP A 96 -5.02 10.91 -7.83
N ILE A 97 -5.88 11.73 -7.20
CA ILE A 97 -6.99 12.40 -7.86
C ILE A 97 -6.44 13.57 -8.69
N ARG A 98 -6.66 13.52 -9.99
CA ARG A 98 -6.20 14.57 -10.91
C ARG A 98 -7.06 15.83 -10.80
N GLY A 99 -6.39 16.97 -10.63
CA GLY A 99 -7.08 18.25 -10.49
C GLY A 99 -7.86 18.41 -9.20
N SER A 100 -7.48 17.73 -8.13
CA SER A 100 -8.11 17.77 -6.79
C SER A 100 -8.27 19.20 -6.25
N THR A 101 -7.26 20.05 -6.44
CA THR A 101 -7.34 21.48 -6.06
C THR A 101 -8.49 22.19 -6.79
N ALA A 102 -8.56 22.04 -8.11
CA ALA A 102 -9.64 22.66 -8.89
C ALA A 102 -11.03 22.03 -8.58
N LEU A 103 -11.09 20.76 -8.18
CA LEU A 103 -12.31 20.12 -7.69
C LEU A 103 -12.74 20.72 -6.35
N SER A 104 -11.80 20.89 -5.41
CA SER A 104 -12.09 21.45 -4.09
C SER A 104 -12.53 22.92 -4.14
N GLU A 105 -12.09 23.69 -5.13
CA GLU A 105 -12.55 25.08 -5.36
C GLU A 105 -13.99 25.16 -5.90
N LYS A 106 -14.46 24.10 -6.59
CA LYS A 106 -15.78 24.06 -7.23
C LYS A 106 -16.86 23.39 -6.36
N MET A 107 -16.50 22.80 -5.26
CA MET A 107 -17.35 22.03 -4.37
C MET A 107 -17.31 22.60 -2.95
N SER A 108 -18.36 22.39 -2.17
CA SER A 108 -18.28 22.62 -0.73
C SER A 108 -17.29 21.63 -0.08
N PRO A 109 -16.68 21.97 1.07
CA PRO A 109 -15.79 21.05 1.80
C PRO A 109 -16.46 19.70 2.11
N THR A 110 -17.77 19.70 2.36
CA THR A 110 -18.55 18.47 2.62
C THR A 110 -18.64 17.59 1.37
N GLU A 111 -18.96 18.16 0.21
CA GLU A 111 -19.02 17.41 -1.06
C GLU A 111 -17.65 16.86 -1.44
N PHE A 112 -16.59 17.64 -1.31
CA PHE A 112 -15.24 17.19 -1.56
C PHE A 112 -14.85 16.04 -0.61
N SER A 113 -15.17 16.14 0.68
CA SER A 113 -14.95 15.05 1.66
C SER A 113 -15.68 13.77 1.27
N GLN A 114 -16.89 13.86 0.69
CA GLN A 114 -17.61 12.68 0.19
C GLN A 114 -16.92 12.04 -1.03
N VAL A 115 -16.32 12.84 -1.92
CA VAL A 115 -15.52 12.33 -3.05
C VAL A 115 -14.30 11.57 -2.51
N ILE A 116 -13.55 12.17 -1.58
CA ILE A 116 -12.39 11.53 -0.93
C ILE A 116 -12.80 10.23 -0.22
N SER A 117 -13.92 10.22 0.49
CA SER A 117 -14.40 9.03 1.19
C SER A 117 -14.74 7.88 0.23
N ARG A 118 -15.39 8.16 -0.91
CA ARG A 118 -15.65 7.16 -1.96
C ARG A 118 -14.36 6.64 -2.59
N PHE A 119 -13.42 7.55 -2.88
CA PHE A 119 -12.10 7.22 -3.39
C PHE A 119 -11.35 6.26 -2.46
N TYR A 120 -11.27 6.60 -1.17
CA TYR A 120 -10.60 5.76 -0.16
C TYR A 120 -11.30 4.41 0.01
N ALA A 121 -12.62 4.38 0.07
CA ALA A 121 -13.37 3.14 0.23
C ALA A 121 -13.13 2.17 -0.94
N ALA A 122 -13.17 2.67 -2.18
CA ALA A 122 -12.93 1.87 -3.36
C ALA A 122 -11.46 1.40 -3.42
N ALA A 123 -10.49 2.28 -3.18
CA ALA A 123 -9.07 1.95 -3.18
C ALA A 123 -8.74 0.89 -2.11
N THR A 124 -9.19 1.12 -0.86
CA THR A 124 -8.96 0.18 0.25
C THR A 124 -9.54 -1.20 -0.06
N LYS A 125 -10.78 -1.26 -0.55
CA LYS A 125 -11.42 -2.53 -0.90
C LYS A 125 -10.60 -3.32 -1.91
N VAL A 126 -10.23 -2.71 -3.04
CA VAL A 126 -9.51 -3.39 -4.12
C VAL A 126 -8.11 -3.81 -3.70
N VAL A 127 -7.37 -2.94 -2.99
CA VAL A 127 -6.03 -3.24 -2.47
C VAL A 127 -6.07 -4.42 -1.50
N LEU A 128 -6.99 -4.39 -0.53
CA LEU A 128 -7.09 -5.47 0.47
C LEU A 128 -7.55 -6.79 -0.15
N GLU A 129 -8.48 -6.78 -1.11
CA GLU A 129 -8.92 -7.98 -1.85
C GLU A 129 -7.75 -8.65 -2.59
N ALA A 130 -6.77 -7.88 -3.01
CA ALA A 130 -5.56 -8.37 -3.68
C ALA A 130 -4.38 -8.64 -2.71
N ASP A 131 -4.64 -8.79 -1.42
CA ASP A 131 -3.63 -8.98 -0.37
C ASP A 131 -2.60 -7.83 -0.26
N GLY A 132 -2.90 -6.64 -0.78
CA GLY A 132 -2.04 -5.45 -0.67
C GLY A 132 -1.94 -4.92 0.77
N LEU A 133 -0.85 -4.27 1.10
CA LEU A 133 -0.65 -3.55 2.35
C LEU A 133 -0.94 -2.06 2.10
N MET A 134 -1.95 -1.52 2.79
CA MET A 134 -2.24 -0.09 2.72
C MET A 134 -1.13 0.70 3.39
N GLU A 135 -0.47 1.56 2.63
CA GLU A 135 0.59 2.42 3.17
C GLU A 135 0.05 3.76 3.63
N LYS A 136 -0.69 4.44 2.76
CA LYS A 136 -1.11 5.82 3.01
C LYS A 136 -2.51 6.07 2.46
N LEU A 137 -3.29 6.80 3.24
CA LEU A 137 -4.53 7.47 2.85
C LEU A 137 -4.37 8.93 3.29
N ALA A 138 -3.97 9.81 2.39
CA ALA A 138 -3.69 11.21 2.76
C ALA A 138 -4.06 12.18 1.63
N GLY A 139 -4.96 13.10 1.94
CA GLY A 139 -5.44 14.07 0.97
C GLY A 139 -6.13 13.38 -0.20
N ASP A 140 -5.59 13.55 -1.37
CA ASP A 140 -6.05 13.01 -2.65
C ASP A 140 -5.21 11.82 -3.14
N GLU A 141 -4.32 11.29 -2.29
CA GLU A 141 -3.40 10.20 -2.63
C GLU A 141 -3.67 8.94 -1.78
N VAL A 142 -3.55 7.78 -2.43
CA VAL A 142 -3.49 6.47 -1.79
C VAL A 142 -2.24 5.74 -2.26
N ALA A 143 -1.52 5.13 -1.32
CA ALA A 143 -0.36 4.29 -1.59
C ALA A 143 -0.54 2.88 -1.00
N ALA A 144 -0.07 1.89 -1.73
CA ALA A 144 -0.13 0.50 -1.30
C ALA A 144 1.07 -0.31 -1.83
N PHE A 145 1.45 -1.35 -1.07
CA PHE A 145 2.61 -2.19 -1.36
C PHE A 145 2.23 -3.67 -1.42
N TRP A 146 2.99 -4.41 -2.23
CA TRP A 146 2.89 -5.87 -2.34
C TRP A 146 4.27 -6.51 -2.26
N GLY A 147 4.34 -7.66 -1.58
CA GLY A 147 5.52 -8.49 -1.47
C GLY A 147 5.19 -9.97 -1.61
N ALA A 148 6.17 -10.76 -2.01
CA ALA A 148 5.99 -12.20 -2.27
C ALA A 148 5.47 -12.96 -1.04
N GLY A 149 5.87 -12.55 0.16
CA GLY A 149 5.53 -13.24 1.38
C GLY A 149 4.06 -13.22 1.75
N PHE A 150 3.28 -12.23 1.33
CA PHE A 150 1.86 -12.10 1.70
C PHE A 150 0.91 -12.03 0.50
N ALA A 151 1.40 -11.59 -0.65
CA ALA A 151 0.61 -11.53 -1.88
C ALA A 151 0.94 -12.65 -2.88
N GLY A 152 1.92 -13.52 -2.55
CA GLY A 152 2.35 -14.64 -3.38
C GLY A 152 3.34 -14.25 -4.48
N PRO A 153 3.82 -15.24 -5.28
CA PRO A 153 4.92 -15.01 -6.22
C PRO A 153 4.58 -14.01 -7.34
N ASN A 154 3.32 -13.94 -7.75
CA ASN A 154 2.87 -13.06 -8.85
C ASN A 154 2.43 -11.68 -8.33
N TYR A 155 3.03 -11.19 -7.23
CA TYR A 155 2.60 -9.96 -6.57
C TYR A 155 2.72 -8.71 -7.45
N VAL A 156 3.68 -8.66 -8.38
CA VAL A 156 3.85 -7.51 -9.28
C VAL A 156 2.76 -7.47 -10.35
N GLU A 157 2.48 -8.61 -10.99
CA GLU A 157 1.36 -8.77 -11.93
C GLU A 157 0.03 -8.41 -11.25
N ARG A 158 -0.17 -8.90 -10.03
CA ARG A 158 -1.34 -8.57 -9.21
C ARG A 158 -1.48 -7.09 -8.94
N THR A 159 -0.38 -6.37 -8.69
CA THR A 159 -0.38 -4.91 -8.51
C THR A 159 -0.85 -4.20 -9.78
N ILE A 160 -0.39 -4.63 -10.95
CA ILE A 160 -0.81 -4.06 -12.25
C ILE A 160 -2.32 -4.30 -12.46
N HIS A 161 -2.82 -5.49 -12.21
CA HIS A 161 -4.26 -5.79 -12.29
C HIS A 161 -5.10 -4.96 -11.29
N VAL A 162 -4.58 -4.71 -10.08
CA VAL A 162 -5.20 -3.79 -9.11
C VAL A 162 -5.29 -2.38 -9.68
N ALA A 163 -4.22 -1.88 -10.31
CA ALA A 163 -4.23 -0.57 -10.94
C ALA A 163 -5.30 -0.47 -12.04
N GLN A 164 -5.42 -1.48 -12.89
CA GLN A 164 -6.44 -1.54 -13.94
C GLN A 164 -7.87 -1.56 -13.35
N LYS A 165 -8.10 -2.39 -12.33
CA LYS A 165 -9.39 -2.47 -11.63
C LYS A 165 -9.75 -1.14 -10.95
N LEU A 166 -8.78 -0.49 -10.30
CA LEU A 166 -8.97 0.83 -9.69
C LEU A 166 -9.33 1.88 -10.73
N LEU A 167 -8.59 1.93 -11.84
CA LEU A 167 -8.87 2.89 -12.90
C LEU A 167 -10.30 2.74 -13.44
N HIS A 168 -10.74 1.50 -13.66
CA HIS A 168 -12.10 1.20 -14.10
C HIS A 168 -13.16 1.67 -13.08
N ILE A 169 -12.99 1.36 -11.79
CA ILE A 169 -13.93 1.76 -10.73
C ILE A 169 -13.99 3.29 -10.60
N MET A 170 -12.84 3.96 -10.65
CA MET A 170 -12.77 5.42 -10.54
C MET A 170 -13.46 6.10 -11.73
N LYS A 171 -13.30 5.55 -12.95
CA LYS A 171 -14.04 6.00 -14.14
C LYS A 171 -15.56 5.89 -13.94
N GLN A 172 -16.05 4.76 -13.41
CA GLN A 172 -17.48 4.56 -13.11
C GLN A 172 -18.01 5.54 -12.06
N GLN A 173 -17.16 5.95 -11.11
CA GLN A 173 -17.53 6.90 -10.06
C GLN A 173 -17.31 8.37 -10.45
N ASN A 174 -16.86 8.64 -11.68
CA ASN A 174 -16.48 9.97 -12.17
C ASN A 174 -15.41 10.63 -11.28
N ILE A 175 -14.46 9.85 -10.77
CA ILE A 175 -13.30 10.36 -10.02
C ILE A 175 -12.09 10.33 -10.96
N PRO A 176 -11.56 11.48 -11.40
CA PRO A 176 -10.42 11.54 -12.30
C PRO A 176 -9.14 11.14 -11.56
N VAL A 177 -8.48 10.06 -11.95
CA VAL A 177 -7.26 9.59 -11.29
C VAL A 177 -6.13 9.35 -12.27
N GLY A 178 -4.89 9.46 -11.76
CA GLY A 178 -3.67 8.94 -12.37
C GLY A 178 -3.04 7.91 -11.44
N ILE A 179 -2.46 6.85 -12.00
CA ILE A 179 -1.90 5.74 -11.23
C ILE A 179 -0.45 5.51 -11.66
N GLY A 180 0.44 5.32 -10.69
CA GLY A 180 1.81 4.87 -10.88
C GLY A 180 2.01 3.48 -10.30
N VAL A 181 2.63 2.58 -11.08
CA VAL A 181 3.05 1.24 -10.62
C VAL A 181 4.54 1.09 -10.84
N HIS A 182 5.24 0.72 -9.78
CA HIS A 182 6.69 0.52 -9.82
C HIS A 182 7.09 -0.74 -9.06
N PHE A 183 8.26 -1.29 -9.42
CA PHE A 183 8.89 -2.40 -8.74
C PHE A 183 10.34 -2.03 -8.45
N GLY A 184 10.80 -2.32 -7.24
CA GLY A 184 12.19 -2.09 -6.86
C GLY A 184 12.47 -2.58 -5.44
N ILE A 185 13.71 -2.33 -4.98
CA ILE A 185 14.13 -2.64 -3.62
C ILE A 185 13.94 -1.40 -2.75
N ALA A 186 13.23 -1.57 -1.65
CA ALA A 186 13.04 -0.50 -0.67
C ALA A 186 13.24 -1.02 0.76
N TYR A 187 13.61 -0.13 1.65
CA TYR A 187 13.63 -0.44 3.08
C TYR A 187 12.19 -0.56 3.59
N PHE A 188 11.85 -1.69 4.23
CA PHE A 188 10.55 -1.92 4.85
C PHE A 188 10.71 -2.34 6.30
N GLY A 189 9.99 -1.71 7.21
CA GLY A 189 10.05 -2.07 8.61
C GLY A 189 9.39 -1.07 9.53
N SER A 190 9.70 -1.21 10.83
CA SER A 190 9.28 -0.30 11.88
C SER A 190 10.21 0.92 11.93
N ILE A 191 9.67 2.08 11.64
CA ILE A 191 10.37 3.36 11.68
C ILE A 191 9.75 4.17 12.82
N GLY A 192 10.54 4.59 13.79
CA GLY A 192 10.00 5.21 15.00
C GLY A 192 10.79 6.40 15.50
N THR A 193 10.22 7.10 16.48
CA THR A 193 10.85 8.17 17.24
C THR A 193 11.41 7.64 18.55
N ALA A 194 12.32 8.41 19.17
CA ALA A 194 12.85 8.10 20.50
C ALA A 194 11.75 8.03 21.57
N GLU A 195 10.62 8.72 21.35
CA GLU A 195 9.46 8.74 22.24
C GLU A 195 8.53 7.53 22.08
N GLY A 196 8.89 6.58 21.22
CA GLY A 196 8.18 5.31 21.05
C GLY A 196 6.99 5.34 20.09
N LEU A 197 6.82 6.42 19.32
CA LEU A 197 5.88 6.41 18.19
C LEU A 197 6.53 5.66 17.01
N THR A 198 5.92 4.57 16.59
CA THR A 198 6.41 3.75 15.48
C THR A 198 5.40 3.68 14.35
N GLU A 199 5.89 3.62 13.12
CA GLU A 199 5.12 3.36 11.92
C GLU A 199 5.77 2.21 11.15
N ILE A 200 4.95 1.28 10.64
CA ILE A 200 5.40 0.26 9.71
C ILE A 200 5.22 0.84 8.30
N SER A 201 6.32 1.06 7.61
CA SER A 201 6.34 1.80 6.33
C SER A 201 7.49 1.35 5.45
N ALA A 202 7.44 1.73 4.17
CA ALA A 202 8.57 1.62 3.25
C ALA A 202 9.21 2.98 2.99
N LYS A 203 10.54 2.99 2.80
CA LYS A 203 11.33 4.19 2.45
C LYS A 203 12.37 3.82 1.40
N GLY A 204 12.71 4.79 0.58
CA GLY A 204 13.75 4.66 -0.43
C GLY A 204 13.41 5.37 -1.73
N GLU A 205 14.37 5.38 -2.64
CA GLU A 205 14.27 6.04 -3.94
C GLU A 205 13.15 5.43 -4.79
N GLU A 206 13.00 4.10 -4.75
CA GLU A 206 11.98 3.37 -5.52
C GLU A 206 10.55 3.72 -5.06
N VAL A 207 10.35 4.00 -3.76
CA VAL A 207 9.06 4.48 -3.24
C VAL A 207 8.75 5.88 -3.78
N ASN A 208 9.76 6.75 -3.81
CA ASN A 208 9.63 8.09 -4.37
C ASN A 208 9.37 8.03 -5.89
N THR A 209 10.03 7.12 -6.60
CA THR A 209 9.83 6.88 -8.02
C THR A 209 8.38 6.48 -8.29
N ALA A 210 7.82 5.53 -7.56
CA ALA A 210 6.41 5.13 -7.69
C ALA A 210 5.44 6.30 -7.51
N ALA A 211 5.63 7.12 -6.47
CA ALA A 211 4.83 8.31 -6.22
C ALA A 211 4.92 9.34 -7.37
N ARG A 212 6.12 9.53 -7.93
CA ARG A 212 6.32 10.43 -9.06
C ARG A 212 5.72 9.91 -10.35
N LEU A 213 5.72 8.60 -10.59
CA LEU A 213 5.01 8.01 -11.72
C LEU A 213 3.51 8.33 -11.63
N ALA A 214 2.89 8.18 -10.45
CA ALA A 214 1.50 8.56 -10.25
C ALA A 214 1.26 10.04 -10.54
N SER A 215 2.16 10.92 -10.07
CA SER A 215 2.04 12.37 -10.31
C SER A 215 2.18 12.77 -11.78
N LYS A 216 2.88 11.97 -12.60
CA LYS A 216 3.06 12.18 -14.04
C LYS A 216 1.95 11.54 -14.89
N ALA A 217 1.15 10.65 -14.31
CA ALA A 217 0.03 10.04 -15.01
C ALA A 217 -1.07 11.06 -15.30
N GLY A 218 -1.55 11.09 -16.51
CA GLY A 218 -2.73 11.87 -16.89
C GLY A 218 -4.02 11.27 -16.31
N VAL A 219 -5.14 11.99 -16.51
CA VAL A 219 -6.46 11.46 -16.17
C VAL A 219 -6.73 10.18 -16.96
N GLY A 220 -7.02 9.09 -16.24
CA GLY A 220 -7.32 7.81 -16.86
C GLY A 220 -6.08 7.06 -17.35
N GLU A 221 -4.89 7.42 -16.88
CA GLU A 221 -3.64 6.73 -17.21
C GLU A 221 -3.11 5.93 -16.02
N ILE A 222 -2.53 4.78 -16.35
CA ILE A 222 -1.65 4.01 -15.47
C ILE A 222 -0.27 4.06 -16.09
N ILE A 223 0.71 4.61 -15.37
CA ILE A 223 2.12 4.58 -15.75
C ILE A 223 2.79 3.42 -15.00
N VAL A 224 3.27 2.44 -15.76
CA VAL A 224 3.96 1.25 -15.24
C VAL A 224 5.43 1.31 -15.64
N SER A 225 6.35 1.20 -14.68
CA SER A 225 7.78 1.12 -15.01
C SER A 225 8.10 -0.16 -15.79
N GLU A 226 9.07 -0.09 -16.72
CA GLU A 226 9.51 -1.29 -17.46
C GLU A 226 10.06 -2.38 -16.51
N GLN A 227 10.65 -1.99 -15.39
CA GLN A 227 11.08 -2.92 -14.34
C GLN A 227 9.90 -3.72 -13.77
N ALA A 228 8.74 -3.06 -13.52
CA ALA A 228 7.55 -3.72 -13.02
C ALA A 228 6.97 -4.69 -14.06
N LEU A 229 6.87 -4.30 -15.33
CA LEU A 229 6.40 -5.19 -16.40
C LEU A 229 7.31 -6.40 -16.58
N LYS A 230 8.63 -6.18 -16.60
CA LYS A 230 9.62 -7.26 -16.69
C LYS A 230 9.49 -8.25 -15.52
N LYS A 231 9.38 -7.74 -14.30
CA LYS A 231 9.22 -8.60 -13.10
C LYS A 231 7.88 -9.34 -13.09
N ALA A 232 6.84 -8.74 -13.64
CA ALA A 232 5.53 -9.37 -13.80
C ALA A 232 5.48 -10.41 -14.94
N GLY A 233 6.51 -10.47 -15.81
CA GLY A 233 6.48 -11.30 -17.01
C GLY A 233 5.46 -10.85 -18.04
N MET A 234 5.04 -9.57 -18.03
CA MET A 234 4.04 -9.01 -18.91
C MET A 234 4.70 -8.37 -20.14
N ASP A 235 4.18 -8.67 -21.33
CA ASP A 235 4.59 -7.98 -22.54
C ASP A 235 3.97 -6.57 -22.60
N GLY A 236 4.83 -5.58 -22.72
CA GLY A 236 4.43 -4.18 -22.87
C GLY A 236 4.73 -3.60 -24.26
N SER A 237 5.05 -4.44 -25.25
CA SER A 237 5.49 -4.00 -26.59
C SER A 237 4.43 -3.15 -27.30
N GLU A 238 3.16 -3.50 -27.16
CA GLU A 238 2.03 -2.78 -27.75
C GLU A 238 1.61 -1.51 -26.98
N LEU A 239 2.17 -1.29 -25.77
CA LEU A 239 1.83 -0.13 -24.95
C LEU A 239 2.67 1.09 -25.35
N GLU A 240 2.07 2.28 -25.24
CA GLU A 240 2.78 3.54 -25.41
C GLU A 240 4.00 3.59 -24.49
N SER A 241 5.19 3.85 -25.06
CA SER A 241 6.44 4.00 -24.32
C SER A 241 6.73 5.46 -24.05
N ARG A 242 7.11 5.77 -22.81
CA ARG A 242 7.62 7.10 -22.42
C ARG A 242 8.93 6.94 -21.65
N SER A 243 9.80 7.97 -21.77
CA SER A 243 10.97 8.16 -20.91
C SER A 243 10.70 9.40 -20.05
N LEU A 244 10.65 9.23 -18.73
CA LEU A 244 10.25 10.29 -17.81
C LEU A 244 11.43 10.78 -16.98
N GLU A 245 11.73 12.06 -17.07
CA GLU A 245 12.61 12.73 -16.11
C GLU A 245 11.81 13.01 -14.83
N LEU A 246 12.27 12.44 -13.73
CA LEU A 246 11.64 12.56 -12.43
C LEU A 246 12.52 13.38 -11.49
N LYS A 247 11.94 14.36 -10.80
CA LYS A 247 12.68 15.25 -9.90
C LYS A 247 13.49 14.45 -8.86
N GLY A 248 14.82 14.62 -8.84
CA GLY A 248 15.74 13.97 -7.90
C GLY A 248 15.99 12.49 -8.19
N ILE A 249 15.67 12.00 -9.39
CA ILE A 249 16.11 10.73 -9.95
C ILE A 249 17.12 11.09 -11.05
N SER A 250 18.31 10.48 -10.98
CA SER A 250 19.42 10.86 -11.86
C SER A 250 19.23 10.43 -13.30
N GLU A 251 18.57 9.30 -13.53
CA GLU A 251 18.34 8.73 -14.85
C GLU A 251 16.87 8.75 -15.23
N PRO A 252 16.52 8.99 -16.50
CA PRO A 252 15.14 8.89 -16.95
C PRO A 252 14.58 7.49 -16.76
N VAL A 253 13.38 7.42 -16.20
CA VAL A 253 12.68 6.15 -15.96
C VAL A 253 11.87 5.78 -17.20
N ARG A 254 12.16 4.59 -17.78
CA ARG A 254 11.36 4.04 -18.87
C ARG A 254 10.07 3.45 -18.36
N VAL A 255 8.97 3.81 -19.00
CA VAL A 255 7.63 3.41 -18.57
C VAL A 255 6.75 3.03 -19.76
N ARG A 256 5.70 2.30 -19.47
CA ARG A 256 4.60 2.01 -20.40
C ARG A 256 3.31 2.58 -19.84
N VAL A 257 2.45 3.04 -20.73
CA VAL A 257 1.19 3.67 -20.37
C VAL A 257 0.02 2.75 -20.73
N MET A 258 -0.79 2.45 -19.71
CA MET A 258 -2.06 1.76 -19.88
C MET A 258 -3.21 2.74 -19.68
N ARG A 259 -4.29 2.58 -20.45
CA ARG A 259 -5.52 3.38 -20.31
C ARG A 259 -6.73 2.47 -20.16
N SER A 260 -7.77 2.96 -19.52
CA SER A 260 -9.07 2.26 -19.52
C SER A 260 -9.66 2.34 -20.93
N ILE A 261 -9.89 1.21 -21.52
CA ILE A 261 -10.70 1.06 -22.72
C ILE A 261 -12.14 1.50 -22.45
#